data_5e6956af4fa1c87d50fe6d25ffe34706
#
_entry.id   5e6956af4fa1c87d50fe6d25ffe34706
#
_cell.length_a   1.000
_cell.length_b   1.000
_cell.length_c   1.000
_cell.angle_alpha   90.00
_cell.angle_beta   90.00
_cell.angle_gamma   90.00
#
_symmetry.space_group_name_H-M   'P 1'
#
loop_
_entity.id
_entity.type
_entity.pdbx_description
1 polymer ?
#
loop_
_entity_poly.entity_id
_entity_poly.type
_entity_poly.pdbx_seq_one_letter_code
_entity_poly.pdbx_strand_id
1 'polypeptide(L)'
;MKKKFLFMIPLCLFIIDYFLIKYQVIQSIDWFIYHLVQNLKCDFMTSFFKLCSTLGSTWFYVILVLTLVILKNKKDIWVGIHLLIIQGMNRIIKALVKRPRPPQIYHLVKETNYSFPSGHSMSAMIGYGLLVLEVQKSSLKYKKVIEIFLIGLSRIYLGVHYFSDVIGGFLLSLSYLLFIYYNTSLYT
;
A
#
# COMPACT_ATOMS: atom_id res chain seq x y z
N MET A 1 -17.79 -20.32 10.16
CA MET A 1 -16.57 -20.28 10.98
C MET A 1 -15.26 -20.19 10.18
N LYS A 2 -15.04 -20.96 9.10
CA LYS A 2 -13.74 -21.00 8.35
C LYS A 2 -13.30 -19.67 7.73
N LYS A 3 -14.21 -18.77 7.33
CA LYS A 3 -13.85 -17.50 6.69
C LYS A 3 -13.21 -16.47 7.63
N LYS A 4 -13.45 -16.55 8.95
CA LYS A 4 -12.90 -15.60 9.94
C LYS A 4 -11.37 -15.63 10.05
N PHE A 5 -10.72 -16.71 9.63
CA PHE A 5 -9.26 -16.88 9.66
C PHE A 5 -8.59 -16.63 8.30
N LEU A 6 -9.35 -16.22 7.28
CA LEU A 6 -8.81 -16.00 5.94
C LEU A 6 -7.69 -14.94 5.92
N PHE A 7 -7.72 -13.99 6.84
CA PHE A 7 -6.69 -12.97 7.00
C PHE A 7 -5.29 -13.53 7.31
N MET A 8 -5.23 -14.76 7.86
CA MET A 8 -3.94 -15.39 8.20
C MET A 8 -3.11 -15.73 6.95
N ILE A 9 -3.74 -15.99 5.81
CA ILE A 9 -3.03 -16.33 4.57
C ILE A 9 -2.11 -15.17 4.13
N PRO A 10 -2.61 -13.95 3.86
CA PRO A 10 -1.73 -12.84 3.50
C PRO A 10 -0.79 -12.43 4.65
N LEU A 11 -1.15 -12.66 5.92
CA LEU A 11 -0.24 -12.44 7.04
C LEU A 11 0.96 -13.39 7.01
N CYS A 12 0.74 -14.69 6.78
CA CYS A 12 1.81 -15.66 6.62
C CYS A 12 2.71 -15.30 5.42
N LEU A 13 2.12 -14.92 4.29
CA LEU A 13 2.86 -14.47 3.10
C LEU A 13 3.69 -13.21 3.38
N PHE A 14 3.17 -12.26 4.15
CA PHE A 14 3.93 -11.08 4.60
C PHE A 14 5.14 -11.47 5.46
N ILE A 15 4.96 -12.42 6.37
CA ILE A 15 6.05 -12.93 7.22
C ILE A 15 7.11 -13.63 6.36
N ILE A 16 6.69 -14.42 5.37
CA ILE A 16 7.61 -15.06 4.41
C ILE A 16 8.37 -14.00 3.63
N ASP A 17 7.70 -12.98 3.08
CA ASP A 17 8.34 -11.88 2.34
C ASP A 17 9.36 -11.15 3.21
N TYR A 18 9.04 -10.87 4.49
CA TYR A 18 10.00 -10.30 5.43
C TYR A 18 11.26 -11.16 5.59
N PHE A 19 11.12 -12.49 5.72
CA PHE A 19 12.28 -13.36 5.83
C PHE A 19 13.09 -13.45 4.53
N LEU A 20 12.43 -13.48 3.36
CA LEU A 20 13.10 -13.42 2.07
C LEU A 20 13.93 -12.15 1.90
N ILE A 21 13.43 -11.01 2.40
CA ILE A 21 14.16 -9.74 2.44
C ILE A 21 15.32 -9.81 3.43
N LYS A 22 15.07 -10.26 4.67
CA LYS A 22 16.07 -10.34 5.74
C LYS A 22 17.27 -11.20 5.37
N TYR A 23 17.04 -12.32 4.70
CA TYR A 23 18.08 -13.23 4.24
C TYR A 23 18.56 -12.95 2.81
N GLN A 24 18.13 -11.83 2.21
CA GLN A 24 18.52 -11.35 0.87
C GLN A 24 18.16 -12.31 -0.28
N VAL A 25 17.28 -13.28 -0.06
CA VAL A 25 16.89 -14.28 -1.07
C VAL A 25 16.18 -13.62 -2.26
N ILE A 26 15.31 -12.61 -1.98
CA ILE A 26 14.54 -11.93 -3.02
C ILE A 26 15.30 -10.78 -3.71
N GLN A 27 16.53 -10.49 -3.29
CA GLN A 27 17.26 -9.29 -3.74
C GLN A 27 17.48 -9.26 -5.26
N SER A 28 17.79 -10.38 -5.89
CA SER A 28 17.97 -10.46 -7.35
C SER A 28 16.68 -10.16 -8.10
N ILE A 29 15.52 -10.63 -7.59
CA ILE A 29 14.20 -10.34 -8.17
C ILE A 29 13.87 -8.87 -8.01
N ASP A 30 14.12 -8.30 -6.83
CA ASP A 30 13.93 -6.89 -6.55
C ASP A 30 14.70 -6.00 -7.53
N TRP A 31 16.00 -6.30 -7.74
CA TRP A 31 16.82 -5.56 -8.67
C TRP A 31 16.40 -5.76 -10.13
N PHE A 32 16.02 -6.96 -10.51
CA PHE A 32 15.54 -7.24 -11.88
C PHE A 32 14.29 -6.42 -12.18
N ILE A 33 13.27 -6.49 -11.33
CA ILE A 33 12.01 -5.73 -11.51
C ILE A 33 12.27 -4.23 -11.43
N TYR A 34 13.14 -3.80 -10.51
CA TYR A 34 13.51 -2.41 -10.35
C TYR A 34 14.07 -1.85 -11.67
N HIS A 35 15.10 -2.49 -12.24
CA HIS A 35 15.71 -2.04 -13.49
C HIS A 35 14.75 -2.13 -14.68
N LEU A 36 13.92 -3.18 -14.75
CA LEU A 36 12.89 -3.29 -15.79
C LEU A 36 11.97 -2.06 -15.79
N VAL A 37 11.50 -1.68 -14.61
CA VAL A 37 10.60 -0.52 -14.47
C VAL A 37 11.34 0.81 -14.70
N GLN A 38 12.61 0.92 -14.28
CA GLN A 38 13.41 2.13 -14.51
C GLN A 38 13.67 2.39 -16.01
N ASN A 39 13.76 1.35 -16.84
CA ASN A 39 13.93 1.48 -18.29
C ASN A 39 12.69 2.07 -19.00
N LEU A 40 11.54 2.11 -18.34
CA LEU A 40 10.30 2.72 -18.86
C LEU A 40 10.22 4.24 -18.62
N LYS A 41 11.26 4.84 -18.05
CA LYS A 41 11.26 6.28 -17.70
C LYS A 41 11.15 7.17 -18.94
N CYS A 42 10.09 7.98 -18.97
CA CYS A 42 9.91 9.11 -19.85
C CYS A 42 9.04 10.18 -19.16
N ASP A 43 9.01 11.39 -19.69
CA ASP A 43 8.31 12.52 -19.03
C ASP A 43 6.83 12.26 -18.83
N PHE A 44 6.17 11.67 -19.82
CA PHE A 44 4.75 11.32 -19.74
C PHE A 44 4.50 10.32 -18.61
N MET A 45 5.23 9.20 -18.58
CA MET A 45 5.09 8.17 -17.54
C MET A 45 5.48 8.72 -16.17
N THR A 46 6.48 9.59 -16.10
CA THR A 46 6.89 10.24 -14.84
C THR A 46 5.77 11.10 -14.26
N SER A 47 5.12 11.91 -15.11
CA SER A 47 3.98 12.72 -14.69
C SER A 47 2.79 11.87 -14.26
N PHE A 48 2.48 10.83 -15.04
CA PHE A 48 1.42 9.87 -14.73
C PHE A 48 1.66 9.16 -13.37
N PHE A 49 2.85 8.60 -13.14
CA PHE A 49 3.14 7.89 -11.91
C PHE A 49 3.30 8.82 -10.69
N LYS A 50 3.70 10.08 -10.87
CA LYS A 50 3.62 11.08 -9.81
C LYS A 50 2.17 11.31 -9.39
N LEU A 51 1.25 11.44 -10.35
CA LEU A 51 -0.19 11.57 -10.05
C LEU A 51 -0.73 10.33 -9.32
N CYS A 52 -0.44 9.12 -9.82
CA CYS A 52 -0.83 7.88 -9.13
C CYS A 52 -0.28 7.84 -7.69
N SER A 53 0.99 8.21 -7.49
CA SER A 53 1.60 8.27 -6.17
C SER A 53 0.90 9.26 -5.23
N THR A 54 0.49 10.42 -5.74
CA THR A 54 -0.24 11.42 -4.94
C THR A 54 -1.53 10.86 -4.36
N LEU A 55 -2.27 10.03 -5.14
CA LEU A 55 -3.49 9.37 -4.70
C LEU A 55 -3.27 8.32 -3.58
N GLY A 56 -2.04 7.85 -3.40
CA GLY A 56 -1.62 6.96 -2.29
C GLY A 56 -0.93 7.68 -1.14
N SER A 57 -0.76 9.00 -1.22
CA SER A 57 0.00 9.77 -0.23
C SER A 57 -0.75 9.96 1.09
N THR A 58 0.00 10.09 2.19
CA THR A 58 -0.58 10.40 3.51
C THR A 58 -1.39 11.70 3.48
N TRP A 59 -0.90 12.73 2.79
CA TRP A 59 -1.59 14.01 2.68
C TRP A 59 -2.92 13.91 1.95
N PHE A 60 -2.99 13.12 0.87
CA PHE A 60 -4.25 12.86 0.17
C PHE A 60 -5.30 12.27 1.11
N TYR A 61 -4.91 11.26 1.91
CA TYR A 61 -5.83 10.63 2.86
C TYR A 61 -6.19 11.54 4.04
N VAL A 62 -5.26 12.40 4.51
CA VAL A 62 -5.58 13.41 5.54
C VAL A 62 -6.66 14.37 5.02
N ILE A 63 -6.48 14.90 3.82
CA ILE A 63 -7.49 15.80 3.20
C ILE A 63 -8.80 15.06 3.00
N LEU A 64 -8.77 13.84 2.47
CA LEU A 64 -9.97 13.02 2.29
C LEU A 64 -10.72 12.84 3.61
N VAL A 65 -10.06 12.41 4.68
CA VAL A 65 -10.67 12.19 5.99
C VAL A 65 -11.24 13.48 6.56
N LEU A 66 -10.51 14.59 6.48
CA LEU A 66 -11.00 15.89 6.93
C LEU A 66 -12.29 16.31 6.18
N THR A 67 -12.32 16.12 4.85
CA THR A 67 -13.50 16.37 4.04
C THR A 67 -14.69 15.51 4.48
N LEU A 68 -14.46 14.20 4.70
CA LEU A 68 -15.49 13.27 5.13
C LEU A 68 -16.02 13.58 6.53
N VAL A 69 -15.15 14.02 7.45
CA VAL A 69 -15.55 14.49 8.79
C VAL A 69 -16.45 15.73 8.71
N ILE A 70 -16.10 16.69 7.84
CA ILE A 70 -16.91 17.90 7.62
C ILE A 70 -18.30 17.52 7.07
N LEU A 71 -18.38 16.56 6.17
CA LEU A 71 -19.62 16.04 5.60
C LEU A 71 -20.44 15.19 6.60
N LYS A 72 -19.95 14.99 7.83
CA LYS A 72 -20.60 14.26 8.94
C LYS A 72 -21.04 12.83 8.60
N ASN A 73 -20.40 12.18 7.63
CA ASN A 73 -20.70 10.80 7.31
C ASN A 73 -19.97 9.86 8.28
N LYS A 74 -20.71 9.27 9.23
CA LYS A 74 -20.14 8.40 10.27
C LYS A 74 -19.37 7.19 9.72
N LYS A 75 -19.81 6.62 8.59
CA LYS A 75 -19.12 5.48 7.98
C LYS A 75 -17.72 5.85 7.49
N ASP A 76 -17.57 7.05 6.94
CA ASP A 76 -16.30 7.50 6.36
C ASP A 76 -15.24 7.84 7.42
N ILE A 77 -15.68 8.17 8.65
CA ILE A 77 -14.78 8.36 9.80
C ILE A 77 -14.01 7.06 10.11
N TRP A 78 -14.67 5.90 9.97
CA TRP A 78 -14.01 4.59 10.17
C TRP A 78 -12.89 4.34 9.15
N VAL A 79 -13.05 4.77 7.90
CA VAL A 79 -11.96 4.71 6.90
C VAL A 79 -10.74 5.48 7.41
N GLY A 80 -10.95 6.68 7.96
CA GLY A 80 -9.88 7.49 8.55
C GLY A 80 -9.17 6.78 9.71
N ILE A 81 -9.93 6.17 10.62
CA ILE A 81 -9.38 5.43 11.75
C ILE A 81 -8.51 4.26 11.27
N HIS A 82 -8.99 3.48 10.29
CA HIS A 82 -8.23 2.36 9.73
C HIS A 82 -6.96 2.83 8.99
N LEU A 83 -7.01 3.98 8.31
CA LEU A 83 -5.83 4.59 7.69
C LEU A 83 -4.80 5.03 8.74
N LEU A 84 -5.24 5.61 9.87
CA LEU A 84 -4.33 5.97 10.97
C LEU A 84 -3.67 4.74 11.60
N ILE A 85 -4.44 3.68 11.83
CA ILE A 85 -3.91 2.40 12.36
C ILE A 85 -2.86 1.83 11.43
N ILE A 86 -3.15 1.73 10.13
CA ILE A 86 -2.21 1.13 9.17
C ILE A 86 -0.94 1.97 9.00
N GLN A 87 -1.04 3.30 9.07
CA GLN A 87 0.13 4.19 9.06
C GLN A 87 0.96 4.06 10.34
N GLY A 88 0.34 3.89 11.49
CA GLY A 88 1.02 3.58 12.75
C GLY A 88 1.81 2.27 12.64
N MET A 89 1.17 1.20 12.14
CA MET A 89 1.81 -0.09 11.88
C MET A 89 2.99 0.04 10.90
N ASN A 90 2.82 0.82 9.83
CA ASN A 90 3.90 1.07 8.86
C ASN A 90 5.13 1.69 9.53
N ARG A 91 4.93 2.72 10.36
CA ARG A 91 6.04 3.40 11.07
C ARG A 91 6.76 2.45 12.02
N ILE A 92 6.02 1.65 12.79
CA ILE A 92 6.59 0.66 13.73
C ILE A 92 7.43 -0.36 12.96
N ILE A 93 6.89 -0.96 11.91
CA ILE A 93 7.58 -2.00 11.13
C ILE A 93 8.83 -1.41 10.45
N LYS A 94 8.75 -0.21 9.88
CA LYS A 94 9.92 0.48 9.31
C LYS A 94 11.03 0.68 10.34
N ALA A 95 10.68 1.08 11.56
CA ALA A 95 11.65 1.28 12.64
C ALA A 95 12.29 -0.05 13.11
N LEU A 96 11.57 -1.15 13.03
CA LEU A 96 12.08 -2.49 13.38
C LEU A 96 12.93 -3.10 12.27
N VAL A 97 12.46 -3.06 11.01
CA VAL A 97 13.12 -3.73 9.87
C VAL A 97 14.31 -2.93 9.33
N LYS A 98 14.21 -1.60 9.33
CA LYS A 98 15.29 -0.66 8.91
C LYS A 98 15.87 -0.96 7.53
N ARG A 99 15.07 -1.47 6.60
CA ARG A 99 15.53 -1.77 5.23
C ARG A 99 15.95 -0.48 4.51
N PRO A 100 17.17 -0.41 3.92
CA PRO A 100 17.57 0.72 3.11
C PRO A 100 16.72 0.81 1.83
N ARG A 101 16.53 2.03 1.32
CA ARG A 101 15.87 2.27 0.04
C ARG A 101 16.79 1.99 -1.14
N PRO A 102 16.25 1.86 -2.37
CA PRO A 102 17.05 1.95 -3.58
C PRO A 102 17.93 3.22 -3.57
N PRO A 103 19.05 3.24 -4.34
CA PRO A 103 19.96 4.38 -4.37
C PRO A 103 19.27 5.69 -4.73
N GLN A 104 19.58 6.76 -4.00
CA GLN A 104 18.92 8.06 -4.15
C GLN A 104 19.08 8.69 -5.53
N ILE A 105 20.15 8.33 -6.29
CA ILE A 105 20.37 8.80 -7.66
C ILE A 105 19.19 8.47 -8.61
N TYR A 106 18.40 7.46 -8.30
CA TYR A 106 17.25 7.06 -9.11
C TYR A 106 15.93 7.64 -8.61
N HIS A 107 15.92 8.35 -7.47
CA HIS A 107 14.70 8.86 -6.86
C HIS A 107 14.13 10.05 -7.66
N LEU A 108 12.89 9.94 -8.10
CA LEU A 108 12.13 11.04 -8.73
C LEU A 108 11.27 11.82 -7.73
N VAL A 109 11.24 11.39 -6.46
CA VAL A 109 10.56 12.05 -5.34
C VAL A 109 11.42 11.90 -4.07
N LYS A 110 11.26 12.83 -3.12
CA LYS A 110 12.00 12.78 -1.85
C LYS A 110 11.35 11.82 -0.87
N GLU A 111 12.14 10.93 -0.29
CA GLU A 111 11.76 10.02 0.77
C GLU A 111 12.92 9.88 1.75
N THR A 112 12.65 10.01 3.05
CA THR A 112 13.71 10.09 4.10
C THR A 112 13.68 8.93 5.09
N ASN A 113 12.61 8.13 5.08
CA ASN A 113 12.45 7.01 6.01
C ASN A 113 12.86 5.68 5.35
N TYR A 114 12.80 4.57 6.12
CA TYR A 114 13.12 3.22 5.66
C TYR A 114 12.17 2.71 4.56
N SER A 115 12.63 1.70 3.79
CA SER A 115 11.93 1.20 2.61
C SER A 115 10.74 0.29 2.95
N PHE A 116 10.95 -0.77 3.73
CA PHE A 116 9.97 -1.82 3.97
C PHE A 116 9.09 -1.57 5.21
N PRO A 117 7.78 -1.80 5.09
CA PRO A 117 6.98 -1.96 3.88
C PRO A 117 6.60 -0.62 3.24
N SER A 118 6.10 -0.64 1.99
CA SER A 118 5.66 0.58 1.29
C SER A 118 4.40 1.17 1.91
N GLY A 119 4.52 2.38 2.49
CA GLY A 119 3.40 3.07 3.13
C GLY A 119 2.29 3.49 2.15
N HIS A 120 2.63 3.90 0.92
CA HIS A 120 1.65 4.21 -0.13
C HIS A 120 0.84 2.98 -0.53
N SER A 121 1.50 1.82 -0.68
CA SER A 121 0.83 0.55 -0.97
C SER A 121 -0.13 0.15 0.15
N MET A 122 0.30 0.32 1.41
CA MET A 122 -0.53 0.05 2.58
C MET A 122 -1.76 0.95 2.62
N SER A 123 -1.59 2.26 2.45
CA SER A 123 -2.71 3.21 2.45
C SER A 123 -3.66 2.99 1.28
N ALA A 124 -3.13 2.71 0.08
CA ALA A 124 -3.95 2.42 -1.09
C ALA A 124 -4.82 1.17 -0.88
N MET A 125 -4.23 0.08 -0.35
CA MET A 125 -4.96 -1.16 -0.07
C MET A 125 -6.08 -0.94 0.95
N ILE A 126 -5.87 -0.16 2.01
CA ILE A 126 -6.91 0.13 3.00
C ILE A 126 -7.93 1.13 2.45
N GLY A 127 -7.49 2.29 1.94
CA GLY A 127 -8.41 3.34 1.48
C GLY A 127 -9.31 2.87 0.35
N TYR A 128 -8.74 2.37 -0.73
CA TYR A 128 -9.52 1.86 -1.86
C TYR A 128 -10.12 0.48 -1.61
N GLY A 129 -9.47 -0.37 -0.81
CA GLY A 129 -9.99 -1.69 -0.44
C GLY A 129 -11.29 -1.60 0.34
N LEU A 130 -11.42 -0.70 1.31
CA LEU A 130 -12.67 -0.45 2.02
C LEU A 130 -13.77 0.05 1.06
N LEU A 131 -13.43 0.95 0.12
CA LEU A 131 -14.36 1.38 -0.92
C LEU A 131 -14.82 0.23 -1.83
N VAL A 132 -13.92 -0.72 -2.15
CA VAL A 132 -14.28 -1.93 -2.93
C VAL A 132 -15.33 -2.78 -2.21
N LEU A 133 -15.27 -2.85 -0.87
CA LEU A 133 -16.25 -3.60 -0.07
C LEU A 133 -17.64 -2.93 -0.09
N GLU A 134 -17.71 -1.61 -0.16
CA GLU A 134 -18.96 -0.84 -0.14
C GLU A 134 -19.63 -0.69 -1.51
N VAL A 135 -18.83 -0.61 -2.57
CA VAL A 135 -19.34 -0.37 -3.93
C VAL A 135 -20.06 -1.61 -4.47
N GLN A 136 -21.31 -1.44 -4.96
CA GLN A 136 -22.11 -2.52 -5.58
C GLN A 136 -21.71 -2.77 -7.05
N LYS A 137 -21.39 -1.71 -7.80
CA LYS A 137 -21.12 -1.79 -9.23
C LYS A 137 -19.76 -2.42 -9.54
N SER A 138 -19.75 -3.57 -10.22
CA SER A 138 -18.53 -4.33 -10.53
C SER A 138 -17.46 -3.51 -11.26
N SER A 139 -17.85 -2.68 -12.25
CA SER A 139 -16.88 -1.83 -12.99
C SER A 139 -16.12 -0.85 -12.08
N LEU A 140 -16.77 -0.31 -11.04
CA LEU A 140 -16.11 0.55 -10.07
C LEU A 140 -15.18 -0.23 -9.14
N LYS A 141 -15.54 -1.47 -8.78
CA LYS A 141 -14.63 -2.35 -8.02
C LYS A 141 -13.32 -2.61 -8.78
N TYR A 142 -13.42 -2.99 -10.06
CA TYR A 142 -12.22 -3.21 -10.89
C TYR A 142 -11.37 -1.95 -11.01
N LYS A 143 -12.00 -0.78 -11.21
CA LYS A 143 -11.28 0.49 -11.26
C LYS A 143 -10.48 0.74 -9.97
N LYS A 144 -11.08 0.54 -8.78
CA LYS A 144 -10.39 0.71 -7.50
C LYS A 144 -9.25 -0.29 -7.30
N VAL A 145 -9.42 -1.52 -7.73
CA VAL A 145 -8.33 -2.52 -7.69
C VAL A 145 -7.16 -2.09 -8.59
N ILE A 146 -7.43 -1.61 -9.80
CA ILE A 146 -6.39 -1.09 -10.70
C ILE A 146 -5.67 0.11 -10.07
N GLU A 147 -6.40 1.04 -9.43
CA GLU A 147 -5.81 2.18 -8.72
C GLU A 147 -4.83 1.72 -7.62
N ILE A 148 -5.18 0.70 -6.82
CA ILE A 148 -4.28 0.13 -5.81
C ILE A 148 -2.97 -0.35 -6.44
N PHE A 149 -3.04 -1.13 -7.53
CA PHE A 149 -1.85 -1.64 -8.20
C PHE A 149 -1.02 -0.54 -8.85
N LEU A 150 -1.64 0.45 -9.48
CA LEU A 150 -0.95 1.60 -10.09
C LEU A 150 -0.22 2.43 -9.03
N ILE A 151 -0.80 2.63 -7.85
CA ILE A 151 -0.13 3.32 -6.75
C ILE A 151 1.09 2.52 -6.29
N GLY A 152 0.99 1.20 -6.12
CA GLY A 152 2.14 0.36 -5.77
C GLY A 152 3.24 0.42 -6.84
N LEU A 153 2.89 0.26 -8.11
CA LEU A 153 3.82 0.31 -9.24
C LEU A 153 4.51 1.68 -9.33
N SER A 154 3.78 2.77 -9.04
CA SER A 154 4.34 4.12 -9.01
C SER A 154 5.53 4.24 -8.06
N ARG A 155 5.55 3.49 -6.95
CA ARG A 155 6.65 3.57 -5.96
C ARG A 155 7.94 2.93 -6.47
N ILE A 156 7.83 1.88 -7.29
CA ILE A 156 8.98 1.25 -7.97
C ILE A 156 9.46 2.19 -9.09
N TYR A 157 8.53 2.70 -9.91
CA TYR A 157 8.84 3.63 -11.00
C TYR A 157 9.54 4.90 -10.51
N LEU A 158 9.03 5.50 -9.43
CA LEU A 158 9.63 6.70 -8.83
C LEU A 158 10.96 6.42 -8.10
N GLY A 159 11.42 5.18 -8.10
CA GLY A 159 12.75 4.77 -7.66
C GLY A 159 12.90 4.65 -6.15
N VAL A 160 11.83 4.71 -5.37
CA VAL A 160 11.89 4.83 -3.90
C VAL A 160 11.59 3.55 -3.13
N HIS A 161 11.12 2.50 -3.81
CA HIS A 161 10.81 1.20 -3.22
C HIS A 161 11.21 0.05 -4.15
N TYR A 162 11.57 -1.08 -3.55
CA TYR A 162 11.69 -2.36 -4.24
C TYR A 162 10.32 -3.02 -4.43
N PHE A 163 10.26 -4.02 -5.32
CA PHE A 163 9.03 -4.79 -5.57
C PHE A 163 8.51 -5.47 -4.29
N SER A 164 9.37 -6.13 -3.52
CA SER A 164 9.01 -6.78 -2.26
C SER A 164 8.48 -5.78 -1.22
N ASP A 165 8.97 -4.52 -1.15
CA ASP A 165 8.38 -3.51 -0.26
C ASP A 165 6.91 -3.24 -0.59
N VAL A 166 6.57 -3.23 -1.88
CA VAL A 166 5.20 -2.99 -2.38
C VAL A 166 4.32 -4.20 -2.07
N ILE A 167 4.81 -5.40 -2.36
CA ILE A 167 4.09 -6.66 -2.07
C ILE A 167 3.86 -6.81 -0.56
N GLY A 168 4.90 -6.61 0.27
CA GLY A 168 4.75 -6.63 1.72
C GLY A 168 3.72 -5.63 2.23
N GLY A 169 3.70 -4.41 1.66
CA GLY A 169 2.68 -3.42 1.96
C GLY A 169 1.26 -3.89 1.61
N PHE A 170 1.07 -4.50 0.45
CA PHE A 170 -0.22 -5.07 0.05
C PHE A 170 -0.63 -6.24 0.91
N LEU A 171 0.26 -7.18 1.19
CA LEU A 171 -0.03 -8.39 1.97
C LEU A 171 -0.46 -8.05 3.40
N LEU A 172 0.28 -7.19 4.09
CA LEU A 172 -0.06 -6.77 5.44
C LEU A 172 -1.41 -6.06 5.49
N SER A 173 -1.64 -5.14 4.56
CA SER A 173 -2.89 -4.37 4.53
C SER A 173 -4.08 -5.21 4.09
N LEU A 174 -3.88 -6.17 3.17
CA LEU A 174 -4.93 -7.13 2.80
C LEU A 174 -5.29 -8.02 3.97
N SER A 175 -4.29 -8.48 4.76
CA SER A 175 -4.55 -9.22 5.99
C SER A 175 -5.43 -8.41 6.94
N TYR A 176 -5.07 -7.16 7.18
CA TYR A 176 -5.84 -6.27 8.05
C TYR A 176 -7.25 -5.99 7.50
N LEU A 177 -7.40 -5.77 6.20
CA LEU A 177 -8.69 -5.57 5.53
C LEU A 177 -9.61 -6.79 5.69
N LEU A 178 -9.08 -8.00 5.47
CA LEU A 178 -9.84 -9.24 5.66
C LEU A 178 -10.21 -9.48 7.13
N PHE A 179 -9.31 -9.13 8.07
CA PHE A 179 -9.59 -9.19 9.50
C PHE A 179 -10.78 -8.30 9.86
N ILE A 180 -10.79 -7.04 9.41
CA ILE A 180 -11.90 -6.11 9.64
C ILE A 180 -13.20 -6.69 9.03
N TYR A 181 -13.15 -7.05 7.74
CA TYR A 181 -14.34 -7.52 7.01
C TYR A 181 -15.03 -8.73 7.65
N TYR A 182 -14.26 -9.70 8.11
CA TYR A 182 -14.84 -10.94 8.66
C TYR A 182 -15.06 -10.94 10.18
N ASN A 183 -14.49 -10.00 10.92
CA ASN A 183 -14.54 -9.99 12.39
C ASN A 183 -15.24 -8.76 12.98
N THR A 184 -15.63 -7.78 12.16
CA THR A 184 -16.42 -6.63 12.62
C THR A 184 -17.76 -6.61 11.89
N SER A 185 -18.83 -6.15 12.58
CA SER A 185 -20.15 -5.97 11.98
C SER A 185 -20.28 -4.67 11.18
N LEU A 186 -19.18 -3.95 10.96
CA LEU A 186 -19.20 -2.64 10.30
C LEU A 186 -19.46 -2.74 8.80
N TYR A 187 -19.17 -3.91 8.19
CA TYR A 187 -19.24 -4.13 6.73
C TYR A 187 -20.10 -5.36 6.35
N THR A 188 -20.74 -6.01 7.31
CA THR A 188 -21.75 -7.07 7.14
C THR A 188 -23.13 -6.51 7.46
#